data_f36a69d7de523b40828a24dec346e1d0
#
_entry.id   f36a69d7de523b40828a24dec346e1d0
#
_cell.length_a   1.000
_cell.length_b   1.000
_cell.length_c   1.000
_cell.angle_alpha   90.00
_cell.angle_beta   90.00
_cell.angle_gamma   90.00
#
_symmetry.space_group_name_H-M   'P 1'
#
loop_
_entity.id
_entity.type
_entity.pdbx_description
1 polymer ?
#
loop_
_entity_poly.entity_id
_entity_poly.type
_entity_poly.pdbx_seq_one_letter_code
_entity_poly.pdbx_strand_id
1 'polypeptide(L)'
;MSTTMPKAGQVERNWYVIDAAGKPLGRVAAQAAVLLRGKHKPTFAPHVDCGDHVIIINCKDVVLTGRKLEKKYYYHHTGYIGHLKAVRYDTLMRTKPELAMQLAVKGMIPSSSIGRDALGRLRVYAGAEHKHAAQKPAEWNLK
;
A
#
# COMPACT_ATOMS: atom_id res chain seq x y z
N MET A 1 1.64 31.76 19.06
CA MET A 1 1.06 30.60 18.35
C MET A 1 1.78 29.33 18.82
N SER A 2 1.05 28.31 19.25
CA SER A 2 1.64 27.03 19.60
C SER A 2 1.51 26.05 18.42
N THR A 3 2.61 25.41 18.05
CA THR A 3 2.60 24.36 17.02
C THR A 3 2.21 23.04 17.67
N THR A 4 1.24 22.34 17.11
CA THR A 4 0.85 21.01 17.59
C THR A 4 1.96 20.01 17.28
N MET A 5 2.53 19.41 18.33
CA MET A 5 3.58 18.38 18.23
C MET A 5 2.98 17.04 18.67
N PRO A 6 2.62 16.13 17.77
CA PRO A 6 2.07 14.83 18.16
C PRO A 6 3.13 13.97 18.85
N LYS A 7 2.73 13.29 19.92
CA LYS A 7 3.56 12.29 20.60
C LYS A 7 3.16 10.89 20.15
N ALA A 8 4.12 9.99 20.03
CA ALA A 8 3.91 8.64 19.52
C ALA A 8 2.81 7.87 20.29
N GLY A 9 2.68 8.07 21.59
CA GLY A 9 1.65 7.41 22.42
C GLY A 9 0.25 8.04 22.33
N GLN A 10 0.10 9.18 21.65
CA GLN A 10 -1.18 9.90 21.51
C GLN A 10 -1.80 9.76 20.12
N VAL A 11 -1.15 9.01 19.22
CA VAL A 11 -1.64 8.82 17.86
C VAL A 11 -2.76 7.79 17.84
N GLU A 12 -3.96 8.24 17.51
CA GLU A 12 -5.09 7.35 17.25
C GLU A 12 -4.96 6.75 15.86
N ARG A 13 -5.14 5.42 15.73
CA ARG A 13 -5.04 4.68 14.48
C ARG A 13 -6.38 4.10 14.10
N ASN A 14 -6.85 4.47 12.92
CA ASN A 14 -8.07 3.95 12.33
C ASN A 14 -7.76 2.84 11.31
N TRP A 15 -8.79 2.07 10.96
CA TRP A 15 -8.72 1.05 9.94
C TRP A 15 -9.57 1.47 8.74
N TYR A 16 -8.98 1.38 7.54
CA TYR A 16 -9.66 1.71 6.29
C TYR A 16 -9.59 0.56 5.31
N VAL A 17 -10.69 0.34 4.58
CA VAL A 17 -10.76 -0.60 3.46
C VAL A 17 -10.80 0.21 2.16
N ILE A 18 -9.98 -0.17 1.20
CA ILE A 18 -9.98 0.36 -0.16
C ILE A 18 -10.33 -0.79 -1.12
N ASP A 19 -11.39 -0.63 -1.89
CA ASP A 19 -11.71 -1.53 -2.97
C ASP A 19 -10.92 -1.13 -4.23
N ALA A 20 -10.12 -2.06 -4.73
CA ALA A 20 -9.24 -1.85 -5.88
C ALA A 20 -9.86 -2.32 -7.21
N ALA A 21 -11.03 -2.98 -7.19
CA ALA A 21 -11.66 -3.52 -8.40
C ALA A 21 -11.88 -2.43 -9.47
N GLY A 22 -11.42 -2.71 -10.70
CA GLY A 22 -11.58 -1.81 -11.84
C GLY A 22 -10.81 -0.49 -11.76
N LYS A 23 -10.01 -0.27 -10.73
CA LYS A 23 -9.27 0.98 -10.52
C LYS A 23 -7.80 0.83 -10.94
N PRO A 24 -7.15 1.91 -11.41
CA PRO A 24 -5.72 1.87 -11.75
C PRO A 24 -4.85 1.59 -10.53
N LEU A 25 -3.91 0.64 -10.65
CA LEU A 25 -2.99 0.23 -9.58
C LEU A 25 -2.32 1.43 -8.88
N GLY A 26 -1.79 2.36 -9.67
CA GLY A 26 -1.05 3.51 -9.13
C GLY A 26 -1.91 4.46 -8.31
N ARG A 27 -3.17 4.67 -8.68
CA ARG A 27 -4.09 5.54 -7.93
C ARG A 27 -4.47 4.91 -6.59
N VAL A 28 -4.78 3.62 -6.59
CA VAL A 28 -5.04 2.88 -5.35
C VAL A 28 -3.83 2.93 -4.42
N ALA A 29 -2.65 2.65 -4.95
CA ALA A 29 -1.40 2.69 -4.19
C ALA A 29 -1.09 4.08 -3.61
N ALA A 30 -1.36 5.15 -4.37
CA ALA A 30 -1.15 6.53 -3.90
C ALA A 30 -2.05 6.88 -2.72
N GLN A 31 -3.34 6.55 -2.79
CA GLN A 31 -4.27 6.77 -1.67
C GLN A 31 -3.89 5.94 -0.44
N ALA A 32 -3.53 4.67 -0.63
CA ALA A 32 -3.05 3.83 0.45
C ALA A 32 -1.78 4.41 1.13
N ALA A 33 -0.83 4.93 0.34
CA ALA A 33 0.38 5.56 0.87
C ALA A 33 0.08 6.83 1.69
N VAL A 34 -0.89 7.65 1.27
CA VAL A 34 -1.33 8.84 2.01
C VAL A 34 -1.90 8.44 3.38
N LEU A 35 -2.75 7.41 3.44
CA LEU A 35 -3.34 6.91 4.68
C LEU A 35 -2.30 6.27 5.61
N LEU A 36 -1.40 5.45 5.05
CA LEU A 36 -0.33 4.78 5.79
C LEU A 36 0.67 5.76 6.42
N ARG A 37 0.91 6.91 5.77
CA ARG A 37 1.75 7.99 6.32
C ARG A 37 0.99 8.92 7.25
N GLY A 38 -0.35 8.92 7.20
CA GLY A 38 -1.18 9.80 7.99
C GLY A 38 -1.28 11.23 7.45
N LYS A 39 -0.95 11.47 6.17
CA LYS A 39 -1.00 12.81 5.54
C LYS A 39 -2.41 13.40 5.44
N HIS A 40 -3.45 12.59 5.61
CA HIS A 40 -4.84 13.03 5.65
C HIS A 40 -5.22 13.67 7.00
N LYS A 41 -4.39 13.49 8.04
CA LYS A 41 -4.64 14.04 9.38
C LYS A 41 -4.06 15.44 9.51
N PRO A 42 -4.77 16.38 10.14
CA PRO A 42 -4.24 17.72 10.42
C PRO A 42 -3.06 17.71 11.40
N THR A 43 -2.95 16.66 12.22
CA THR A 43 -1.87 16.44 13.18
C THR A 43 -0.63 15.76 12.60
N PHE A 44 -0.57 15.59 11.27
CA PHE A 44 0.60 14.96 10.63
C PHE A 44 1.91 15.67 10.98
N ALA A 45 2.91 14.87 11.36
CA ALA A 45 4.28 15.33 11.55
C ALA A 45 5.26 14.34 10.91
N PRO A 46 6.32 14.83 10.21
CA PRO A 46 7.23 13.93 9.49
C PRO A 46 8.13 13.09 10.40
N HIS A 47 8.35 13.50 11.66
CA HIS A 47 9.19 12.82 12.63
C HIS A 47 8.47 11.79 13.49
N VAL A 48 7.12 11.74 13.41
CA VAL A 48 6.28 10.79 14.15
C VAL A 48 5.45 9.96 13.17
N ASP A 49 5.29 8.70 13.47
CA ASP A 49 4.43 7.80 12.70
C ASP A 49 2.95 8.04 13.06
N CYS A 50 2.27 8.84 12.25
CA CYS A 50 0.86 9.21 12.43
C CYS A 50 -0.12 8.39 11.59
N GLY A 51 0.35 7.39 10.86
CA GLY A 51 -0.44 6.65 9.87
C GLY A 51 -1.46 5.68 10.45
N ASP A 52 -2.40 5.29 9.62
CA ASP A 52 -3.48 4.35 9.91
C ASP A 52 -3.22 2.97 9.32
N HIS A 53 -4.08 2.01 9.63
CA HIS A 53 -4.10 0.70 9.01
C HIS A 53 -4.90 0.73 7.72
N VAL A 54 -4.38 0.09 6.66
CA VAL A 54 -5.04 0.05 5.35
C VAL A 54 -5.18 -1.39 4.89
N ILE A 55 -6.40 -1.74 4.49
CA ILE A 55 -6.75 -3.01 3.88
C ILE A 55 -7.10 -2.71 2.43
N ILE A 56 -6.47 -3.39 1.49
CA ILE A 56 -6.80 -3.32 0.06
C ILE A 56 -7.41 -4.67 -0.34
N ILE A 57 -8.59 -4.63 -0.93
CA ILE A 57 -9.32 -5.82 -1.40
C ILE A 57 -9.42 -5.81 -2.94
N ASN A 58 -9.76 -6.95 -3.52
CA ASN A 58 -9.94 -7.15 -4.96
C ASN A 58 -8.70 -6.81 -5.81
N CYS A 59 -7.50 -7.10 -5.30
CA CYS A 59 -6.26 -6.77 -6.03
C CYS A 59 -6.09 -7.53 -7.35
N LYS A 60 -6.77 -8.66 -7.55
CA LYS A 60 -6.75 -9.40 -8.83
C LYS A 60 -7.42 -8.63 -9.96
N ASP A 61 -8.41 -7.80 -9.65
CA ASP A 61 -9.24 -7.07 -10.62
C ASP A 61 -8.75 -5.62 -10.85
N VAL A 62 -7.55 -5.31 -10.39
CA VAL A 62 -6.89 -4.01 -10.58
C VAL A 62 -6.48 -3.82 -12.04
N VAL A 63 -6.68 -2.62 -12.56
CA VAL A 63 -6.34 -2.27 -13.94
C VAL A 63 -4.90 -1.74 -14.03
N LEU A 64 -4.14 -2.28 -14.97
CA LEU A 64 -2.85 -1.77 -15.41
C LEU A 64 -3.04 -1.10 -16.78
N THR A 65 -2.85 0.21 -16.84
CA THR A 65 -3.06 0.99 -18.06
C THR A 65 -1.96 0.80 -19.10
N GLY A 66 -2.32 0.95 -20.38
CA GLY A 66 -1.40 0.79 -21.50
C GLY A 66 -0.87 -0.64 -21.63
N ARG A 67 0.38 -0.80 -22.06
CA ARG A 67 1.02 -2.12 -22.26
C ARG A 67 1.88 -2.57 -21.08
N LYS A 68 1.52 -2.19 -19.85
CA LYS A 68 2.31 -2.53 -18.66
C LYS A 68 2.30 -4.03 -18.37
N LEU A 69 1.21 -4.73 -18.64
CA LEU A 69 1.13 -6.19 -18.49
C LEU A 69 2.20 -6.92 -19.31
N GLU A 70 2.50 -6.43 -20.53
CA GLU A 70 3.46 -7.05 -21.43
C GLU A 70 4.89 -6.57 -21.24
N LYS A 71 5.07 -5.24 -21.00
CA LYS A 71 6.38 -4.59 -21.02
C LYS A 71 7.02 -4.42 -19.66
N LYS A 72 6.24 -4.41 -18.58
CA LYS A 72 6.75 -4.19 -17.23
C LYS A 72 7.18 -5.51 -16.61
N TYR A 73 8.37 -5.51 -15.99
CA TYR A 73 8.94 -6.65 -15.27
C TYR A 73 9.17 -6.31 -13.81
N TYR A 74 8.95 -7.30 -12.95
CA TYR A 74 9.42 -7.30 -11.58
C TYR A 74 10.76 -7.99 -11.52
N TYR A 75 11.79 -7.24 -11.12
CA TYR A 75 13.16 -7.74 -10.98
C TYR A 75 13.49 -7.97 -9.51
N HIS A 76 14.10 -9.11 -9.21
CA HIS A 76 14.74 -9.34 -7.93
C HIS A 76 16.00 -10.19 -8.11
N HIS A 77 17.00 -9.96 -7.26
CA HIS A 77 18.28 -10.64 -7.30
C HIS A 77 18.41 -11.61 -6.15
N THR A 78 18.92 -12.82 -6.39
CA THR A 78 19.06 -13.85 -5.35
C THR A 78 20.30 -13.68 -4.46
N GLY A 79 21.19 -12.74 -4.80
CA GLY A 79 22.47 -12.53 -4.12
C GLY A 79 23.66 -13.24 -4.77
N TYR A 80 23.46 -14.20 -5.65
CA TYR A 80 24.51 -14.88 -6.42
C TYR A 80 24.78 -14.17 -7.74
N ILE A 81 26.02 -14.22 -8.21
CA ILE A 81 26.43 -13.57 -9.48
C ILE A 81 25.60 -14.12 -10.65
N GLY A 82 25.05 -13.22 -11.46
CA GLY A 82 24.25 -13.55 -12.66
C GLY A 82 22.84 -14.07 -12.38
N HIS A 83 22.35 -14.07 -11.13
CA HIS A 83 21.05 -14.60 -10.76
C HIS A 83 20.00 -13.50 -10.59
N LEU A 84 19.88 -12.59 -11.55
CA LEU A 84 18.76 -11.66 -11.66
C LEU A 84 17.54 -12.40 -12.21
N LYS A 85 16.46 -12.40 -11.41
CA LYS A 85 15.16 -12.94 -11.83
C LYS A 85 14.25 -11.82 -12.32
N ALA A 86 13.60 -12.03 -13.46
CA ALA A 86 12.66 -11.12 -14.07
C ALA A 86 11.31 -11.82 -14.26
N VAL A 87 10.25 -11.28 -13.67
CA VAL A 87 8.89 -11.79 -13.83
C VAL A 87 8.06 -10.74 -14.53
N ARG A 88 7.41 -11.11 -15.64
CA ARG A 88 6.53 -10.21 -16.39
C ARG A 88 5.26 -9.91 -15.57
N TYR A 89 4.74 -8.69 -15.68
CA TYR A 89 3.61 -8.26 -14.85
C TYR A 89 2.31 -9.03 -15.12
N ASP A 90 2.08 -9.55 -16.32
CA ASP A 90 0.92 -10.41 -16.59
C ASP A 90 0.97 -11.70 -15.76
N THR A 91 2.14 -12.33 -15.69
CA THR A 91 2.36 -13.52 -14.86
C THR A 91 2.27 -13.17 -13.37
N LEU A 92 2.83 -12.04 -12.96
CA LEU A 92 2.76 -11.57 -11.57
C LEU A 92 1.32 -11.32 -11.12
N MET A 93 0.51 -10.63 -11.93
CA MET A 93 -0.90 -10.36 -11.62
C MET A 93 -1.75 -11.63 -11.56
N ARG A 94 -1.41 -12.64 -12.35
CA ARG A 94 -2.11 -13.94 -12.35
C ARG A 94 -1.75 -14.78 -11.13
N THR A 95 -0.50 -14.76 -10.70
CA THR A 95 0.01 -15.63 -9.63
C THR A 95 -0.01 -14.96 -8.25
N LYS A 96 0.42 -13.69 -8.16
CA LYS A 96 0.58 -12.95 -6.90
C LYS A 96 0.18 -11.47 -7.06
N PRO A 97 -1.10 -11.15 -7.26
CA PRO A 97 -1.54 -9.76 -7.42
C PRO A 97 -1.28 -8.90 -6.18
N GLU A 98 -1.30 -9.50 -4.99
CA GLU A 98 -1.00 -8.81 -3.74
C GLU A 98 0.42 -8.24 -3.73
N LEU A 99 1.38 -9.00 -4.26
CA LEU A 99 2.77 -8.56 -4.36
C LEU A 99 2.91 -7.33 -5.26
N ALA A 100 2.19 -7.31 -6.41
CA ALA A 100 2.21 -6.16 -7.32
C ALA A 100 1.71 -4.88 -6.63
N MET A 101 0.63 -4.98 -5.84
CA MET A 101 0.09 -3.86 -5.06
C MET A 101 1.05 -3.43 -3.94
N GLN A 102 1.61 -4.39 -3.19
CA GLN A 102 2.59 -4.09 -2.13
C GLN A 102 3.82 -3.37 -2.68
N LEU A 103 4.36 -3.80 -3.83
CA LEU A 103 5.49 -3.13 -4.48
C LEU A 103 5.17 -1.70 -4.91
N ALA A 104 3.96 -1.48 -5.43
CA ALA A 104 3.51 -0.14 -5.81
C ALA A 104 3.42 0.79 -4.60
N VAL A 105 2.82 0.34 -3.51
CA VAL A 105 2.73 1.11 -2.25
C VAL A 105 4.12 1.33 -1.64
N LYS A 106 4.96 0.30 -1.60
CA LYS A 106 6.34 0.40 -1.09
C LYS A 106 7.15 1.47 -1.82
N GLY A 107 7.00 1.58 -3.13
CA GLY A 107 7.67 2.61 -3.93
C GLY A 107 7.19 4.04 -3.65
N MET A 108 6.00 4.20 -3.05
CA MET A 108 5.40 5.51 -2.71
C MET A 108 5.59 5.92 -1.25
N ILE A 109 6.15 5.04 -0.43
CA ILE A 109 6.47 5.30 0.98
C ILE A 109 7.97 5.54 1.12
N PRO A 110 8.41 6.50 1.96
CA PRO A 110 9.83 6.74 2.23
C PRO A 110 10.54 5.50 2.77
N SER A 111 11.81 5.31 2.38
CA SER A 111 12.65 4.17 2.79
C SER A 111 13.25 4.32 4.19
N SER A 112 12.59 5.06 5.09
CA SER A 112 13.01 5.28 6.48
C SER A 112 12.45 4.21 7.43
N SER A 113 12.88 4.20 8.69
CA SER A 113 12.30 3.36 9.74
C SER A 113 10.79 3.55 9.85
N ILE A 114 10.34 4.81 9.91
CA ILE A 114 8.92 5.17 9.96
C ILE A 114 8.16 4.64 8.73
N GLY A 115 8.77 4.70 7.53
CA GLY A 115 8.19 4.16 6.31
C GLY A 115 8.05 2.63 6.34
N ARG A 116 9.00 1.92 6.92
CA ARG A 116 8.92 0.45 7.12
C ARG A 116 7.80 0.07 8.08
N ASP A 117 7.65 0.80 9.18
CA ASP A 117 6.57 0.59 10.14
C ASP A 117 5.21 0.89 9.50
N ALA A 118 5.11 1.95 8.70
CA ALA A 118 3.92 2.28 7.93
C ALA A 118 3.55 1.15 6.96
N LEU A 119 4.51 0.61 6.22
CA LEU A 119 4.29 -0.52 5.31
C LEU A 119 3.83 -1.79 6.04
N GLY A 120 4.28 -2.00 7.27
CA GLY A 120 3.84 -3.10 8.14
C GLY A 120 2.34 -3.07 8.48
N ARG A 121 1.68 -1.92 8.36
CA ARG A 121 0.24 -1.75 8.58
C ARG A 121 -0.62 -1.95 7.32
N LEU A 122 0.00 -2.21 6.18
CA LEU A 122 -0.70 -2.55 4.94
C LEU A 122 -1.11 -4.02 4.94
N ARG A 123 -2.37 -4.28 4.61
CA ARG A 123 -2.92 -5.61 4.37
C ARG A 123 -3.52 -5.64 2.96
N VAL A 124 -3.13 -6.61 2.16
CA VAL A 124 -3.53 -6.72 0.76
C VAL A 124 -4.14 -8.09 0.53
N TYR A 125 -5.30 -8.12 -0.12
CA TYR A 125 -6.06 -9.32 -0.42
C TYR A 125 -6.41 -9.37 -1.92
N ALA A 126 -6.26 -10.54 -2.53
CA ALA A 126 -6.61 -10.76 -3.93
C ALA A 126 -8.12 -10.69 -4.16
N GLY A 127 -8.91 -11.23 -3.25
CA GLY A 127 -10.38 -11.25 -3.31
C GLY A 127 -11.04 -10.16 -2.47
N ALA A 128 -12.37 -10.28 -2.35
CA ALA A 128 -13.18 -9.32 -1.58
C ALA A 128 -13.17 -9.56 -0.06
N GLU A 129 -12.82 -10.77 0.37
CA GLU A 129 -12.86 -11.14 1.79
C GLU A 129 -11.57 -10.75 2.50
N HIS A 130 -11.71 -10.21 3.70
CA HIS A 130 -10.59 -9.90 4.60
C HIS A 130 -10.85 -10.43 6.02
N LYS A 131 -9.79 -10.66 6.78
CA LYS A 131 -9.85 -11.26 8.13
C LYS A 131 -9.95 -10.22 9.26
N HIS A 132 -10.30 -8.96 8.96
CA HIS A 132 -10.23 -7.83 9.90
C HIS A 132 -11.60 -7.24 10.23
N ALA A 133 -12.66 -8.09 10.27
CA ALA A 133 -14.01 -7.64 10.63
C ALA A 133 -14.11 -7.10 12.07
N ALA A 134 -13.33 -7.69 12.99
CA ALA A 134 -13.31 -7.27 14.40
C ALA A 134 -12.84 -5.81 14.61
N GLN A 135 -11.98 -5.30 13.72
CA GLN A 135 -11.46 -3.94 13.74
C GLN A 135 -12.44 -2.91 13.19
N LYS A 136 -13.59 -3.33 12.63
CA LYS A 136 -14.63 -2.48 12.05
C LYS A 136 -14.04 -1.42 11.10
N PRO A 137 -13.35 -1.83 10.03
CA PRO A 137 -12.70 -0.89 9.14
C PRO A 137 -13.74 -0.03 8.39
N ALA A 138 -13.46 1.26 8.24
CA ALA A 138 -14.29 2.17 7.48
C ALA A 138 -13.93 2.10 5.98
N GLU A 139 -14.92 2.23 5.11
CA GLU A 139 -14.68 2.30 3.67
C GLU A 139 -14.04 3.63 3.30
N TRP A 140 -13.00 3.56 2.46
CA TRP A 140 -12.34 4.73 1.90
C TRP A 140 -12.60 4.81 0.40
N ASN A 141 -13.37 5.82 0.01
CA ASN A 141 -13.65 6.09 -1.40
C ASN A 141 -12.47 6.79 -2.06
N LEU A 142 -12.00 6.26 -3.18
CA LEU A 142 -10.97 6.88 -4.01
C LEU A 142 -11.54 8.16 -4.65
N LYS A 143 -10.85 9.26 -4.43
CA LYS A 143 -11.13 10.54 -5.10
C LYS A 143 -10.51 10.57 -6.49
#